data_c38c2ae6e971ad572945d2d423b2bca9
#
_entry.id   c38c2ae6e971ad572945d2d423b2bca9
#
_cell.length_a   1.000
_cell.length_b   1.000
_cell.length_c   1.000
_cell.angle_alpha   90.00
_cell.angle_beta   90.00
_cell.angle_gamma   90.00
#
_symmetry.space_group_name_H-M   'P 1'
#
loop_
_entity.id
_entity.type
_entity.pdbx_description
1 polymer ?
#
loop_
_entity_poly.entity_id
_entity_poly.type
_entity_poly.pdbx_seq_one_letter_code
_entity_poly.pdbx_strand_id
1 'polypeptide(L)'
;MFSWPLASYRITSPFGPRTNPVTGKAQNHGGVDLAVPVGTYVGAVGAGKVGVVVRDHPIAGHYVEIDHGGGTWSRYLHLSRIDVGVGQPIPAGGQVGVSGGGPGQPGAGRSTGPHLHLELWQGGQPYRGGKPTNPIPFLTRQFGKAAGLGLLALLVPGGLIAGFVWWYRKRNRSPE
;
A
#
# COMPACT_ATOMS: atom_id res chain seq x y z
N MET A 1 -2.15 11.10 -6.18
CA MET A 1 -3.14 9.99 -6.28
C MET A 1 -2.69 8.90 -5.32
N PHE A 2 -3.63 8.28 -4.59
CA PHE A 2 -3.36 7.17 -3.67
C PHE A 2 -3.93 5.87 -4.24
N SER A 3 -3.27 4.73 -3.97
CA SER A 3 -3.67 3.40 -4.42
C SER A 3 -3.32 2.34 -3.38
N TRP A 4 -3.89 1.14 -3.52
CA TRP A 4 -3.51 0.00 -2.69
C TRP A 4 -2.04 -0.39 -2.92
N PRO A 5 -1.30 -0.80 -1.86
CA PRO A 5 0.13 -1.10 -1.95
C PRO A 5 0.44 -2.48 -2.54
N LEU A 6 -0.58 -3.28 -2.82
CA LEU A 6 -0.50 -4.67 -3.26
C LEU A 6 -1.37 -4.88 -4.49
N ALA A 7 -0.91 -5.65 -5.46
CA ALA A 7 -1.65 -5.99 -6.68
C ALA A 7 -2.82 -6.94 -6.39
N SER A 8 -2.66 -7.85 -5.43
CA SER A 8 -3.69 -8.78 -4.97
C SER A 8 -3.54 -9.02 -3.47
N TYR A 9 -4.66 -9.09 -2.76
CA TYR A 9 -4.69 -9.29 -1.30
C TYR A 9 -6.08 -9.69 -0.84
N ARG A 10 -6.16 -10.22 0.38
CA ARG A 10 -7.42 -10.43 1.11
C ARG A 10 -7.36 -9.65 2.43
N ILE A 11 -8.37 -8.83 2.71
CA ILE A 11 -8.49 -8.17 4.02
C ILE A 11 -8.86 -9.23 5.05
N THR A 12 -7.97 -9.46 6.02
CA THR A 12 -8.17 -10.43 7.11
C THR A 12 -8.55 -9.78 8.42
N SER A 13 -8.20 -8.50 8.60
CA SER A 13 -8.62 -7.73 9.76
C SER A 13 -8.80 -6.25 9.39
N PRO A 14 -10.02 -5.70 9.50
CA PRO A 14 -10.28 -4.30 9.20
C PRO A 14 -9.79 -3.38 10.33
N PHE A 15 -9.75 -2.08 10.00
CA PHE A 15 -9.54 -0.99 10.97
C PHE A 15 -10.68 -0.91 11.99
N GLY A 16 -10.36 -0.59 13.24
CA GLY A 16 -11.33 -0.32 14.28
C GLY A 16 -11.36 -1.36 15.41
N PRO A 17 -12.46 -1.42 16.18
CA PRO A 17 -12.56 -2.32 17.32
C PRO A 17 -12.48 -3.79 16.93
N ARG A 18 -11.62 -4.56 17.61
CA ARG A 18 -11.50 -6.02 17.43
C ARG A 18 -11.04 -6.70 18.72
N THR A 19 -11.13 -8.03 18.77
CA THR A 19 -10.38 -8.83 19.73
C THR A 19 -8.95 -9.03 19.21
N ASN A 20 -7.95 -8.73 20.04
CA ASN A 20 -6.54 -8.94 19.70
C ASN A 20 -6.26 -10.44 19.54
N PRO A 21 -5.75 -10.91 18.39
CA PRO A 21 -5.54 -12.35 18.16
C PRO A 21 -4.42 -12.96 19.02
N VAL A 22 -3.54 -12.15 19.59
CA VAL A 22 -2.42 -12.61 20.43
C VAL A 22 -2.81 -12.63 21.91
N THR A 23 -3.53 -11.60 22.39
CA THR A 23 -3.81 -11.42 23.82
C THR A 23 -5.24 -11.77 24.21
N GLY A 24 -6.15 -11.96 23.26
CA GLY A 24 -7.59 -12.19 23.50
C GLY A 24 -8.34 -10.97 24.05
N LYS A 25 -7.67 -9.80 24.25
CA LYS A 25 -8.28 -8.60 24.82
C LYS A 25 -8.89 -7.72 23.74
N ALA A 26 -9.91 -6.93 24.13
CA ALA A 26 -10.43 -5.87 23.26
C ALA A 26 -9.34 -4.85 22.94
N GLN A 27 -9.22 -4.50 21.66
CA GLN A 27 -8.24 -3.51 21.18
C GLN A 27 -8.83 -2.75 19.99
N ASN A 28 -8.29 -1.56 19.75
CA ASN A 28 -8.56 -0.81 18.53
C ASN A 28 -7.44 -1.07 17.52
N HIS A 29 -7.78 -1.59 16.33
CA HIS A 29 -6.85 -1.88 15.26
C HIS A 29 -6.55 -0.60 14.47
N GLY A 30 -5.32 -0.09 14.52
CA GLY A 30 -4.92 1.19 13.93
C GLY A 30 -4.74 1.17 12.41
N GLY A 31 -4.89 0.03 11.77
CA GLY A 31 -4.69 -0.18 10.34
C GLY A 31 -5.59 -1.25 9.75
N VAL A 32 -5.15 -1.84 8.66
CA VAL A 32 -5.79 -2.98 7.99
C VAL A 32 -4.75 -4.07 7.75
N ASP A 33 -5.11 -5.33 8.01
CA ASP A 33 -4.26 -6.48 7.73
C ASP A 33 -4.62 -7.06 6.36
N LEU A 34 -3.65 -7.09 5.46
CA LEU A 34 -3.74 -7.55 4.07
C LEU A 34 -2.98 -8.87 3.94
N ALA A 35 -3.69 -10.00 3.94
CA ALA A 35 -3.08 -11.31 3.79
C ALA A 35 -2.47 -11.46 2.39
N VAL A 36 -1.17 -11.76 2.36
CA VAL A 36 -0.37 -12.03 1.17
C VAL A 36 0.78 -12.97 1.54
N PRO A 37 1.33 -13.75 0.61
CA PRO A 37 2.54 -14.52 0.84
C PRO A 37 3.72 -13.65 1.27
N VAL A 38 4.63 -14.22 2.09
CA VAL A 38 5.92 -13.58 2.38
C VAL A 38 6.70 -13.35 1.09
N GLY A 39 7.37 -12.19 0.98
CA GLY A 39 8.12 -11.82 -0.23
C GLY A 39 7.31 -11.11 -1.31
N THR A 40 6.00 -10.84 -1.06
CA THR A 40 5.18 -10.08 -2.01
C THR A 40 5.65 -8.62 -2.07
N TYR A 41 5.74 -8.06 -3.28
CA TYR A 41 6.04 -6.65 -3.53
C TYR A 41 5.07 -5.72 -2.79
N VAL A 42 5.61 -4.74 -2.07
CA VAL A 42 4.84 -3.71 -1.36
C VAL A 42 5.18 -2.35 -1.97
N GLY A 43 4.21 -1.73 -2.62
CA GLY A 43 4.31 -0.39 -3.19
C GLY A 43 3.91 0.72 -2.22
N ALA A 44 4.39 1.94 -2.43
CA ALA A 44 3.92 3.11 -1.71
C ALA A 44 2.46 3.46 -2.11
N VAL A 45 1.59 3.67 -1.15
CA VAL A 45 0.17 4.03 -1.42
C VAL A 45 0.01 5.36 -2.15
N GLY A 46 1.01 6.23 -2.09
CA GLY A 46 1.06 7.54 -2.76
C GLY A 46 2.50 8.00 -2.90
N ALA A 47 2.74 9.01 -3.76
CA ALA A 47 4.03 9.68 -3.81
C ALA A 47 4.32 10.38 -2.48
N GLY A 48 5.59 10.44 -2.09
CA GLY A 48 5.98 11.04 -0.83
C GLY A 48 7.49 10.99 -0.56
N LYS A 49 7.86 11.17 0.70
CA LYS A 49 9.22 11.06 1.19
C LYS A 49 9.28 10.09 2.36
N VAL A 50 10.22 9.16 2.34
CA VAL A 50 10.43 8.23 3.46
C VAL A 50 10.85 9.00 4.69
N GLY A 51 10.03 8.99 5.73
CA GLY A 51 10.27 9.72 6.97
C GLY A 51 10.93 8.85 8.04
N VAL A 52 10.57 7.56 8.10
CA VAL A 52 11.07 6.63 9.14
C VAL A 52 11.33 5.26 8.52
N VAL A 53 12.44 4.65 8.92
CA VAL A 53 12.79 3.25 8.66
C VAL A 53 13.22 2.63 9.97
N VAL A 54 12.54 1.55 10.38
CA VAL A 54 12.89 0.82 11.61
C VAL A 54 13.00 -0.67 11.29
N ARG A 55 14.04 -1.30 11.85
CA ARG A 55 14.25 -2.74 11.81
C ARG A 55 14.09 -3.33 13.20
N ASP A 56 13.57 -4.56 13.25
CA ASP A 56 13.50 -5.38 14.47
C ASP A 56 12.75 -4.75 15.66
N HIS A 57 11.71 -3.92 15.35
CA HIS A 57 10.83 -3.44 16.41
C HIS A 57 10.05 -4.63 17.01
N PRO A 58 9.99 -4.76 18.35
CA PRO A 58 9.47 -5.98 19.01
C PRO A 58 8.01 -6.32 18.70
N ILE A 59 7.21 -5.33 18.31
CA ILE A 59 5.79 -5.52 17.95
C ILE A 59 5.57 -5.37 16.44
N ALA A 60 6.04 -4.26 15.85
CA ALA A 60 5.79 -3.92 14.45
C ALA A 60 6.73 -4.64 13.46
N GLY A 61 7.80 -5.25 13.95
CA GLY A 61 8.82 -5.85 13.11
C GLY A 61 9.59 -4.81 12.30
N HIS A 62 9.92 -5.12 11.06
CA HIS A 62 10.44 -4.12 10.13
C HIS A 62 9.30 -3.24 9.65
N TYR A 63 9.48 -1.91 9.68
CA TYR A 63 8.48 -0.99 9.16
C TYR A 63 9.07 0.27 8.53
N VAL A 64 8.27 0.87 7.65
CA VAL A 64 8.56 2.14 6.97
C VAL A 64 7.38 3.09 7.20
N GLU A 65 7.67 4.38 7.41
CA GLU A 65 6.68 5.47 7.38
C GLU A 65 7.01 6.42 6.24
N ILE A 66 5.98 6.81 5.48
CA ILE A 66 6.10 7.73 4.35
C ILE A 66 5.24 8.96 4.61
N ASP A 67 5.86 10.13 4.48
CA ASP A 67 5.19 11.43 4.46
C ASP A 67 4.71 11.74 3.03
N HIS A 68 3.40 11.89 2.85
CA HIS A 68 2.77 12.23 1.58
C HIS A 68 2.48 13.72 1.44
N GLY A 69 2.88 14.53 2.44
CA GLY A 69 2.52 15.94 2.53
C GLY A 69 1.10 16.17 3.05
N GLY A 70 0.78 17.43 3.36
CA GLY A 70 -0.54 17.83 3.88
C GLY A 70 -0.96 17.09 5.17
N GLY A 71 -0.02 16.63 5.99
CA GLY A 71 -0.27 15.88 7.20
C GLY A 71 -0.73 14.43 6.98
N THR A 72 -0.63 13.90 5.76
CA THR A 72 -0.97 12.51 5.45
C THR A 72 0.26 11.62 5.51
N TRP A 73 0.19 10.53 6.28
CA TRP A 73 1.25 9.55 6.43
C TRP A 73 0.73 8.13 6.20
N SER A 74 1.61 7.24 5.71
CA SER A 74 1.36 5.80 5.67
C SER A 74 2.43 5.03 6.42
N ARG A 75 2.07 3.88 7.02
CA ARG A 75 2.98 2.93 7.67
C ARG A 75 2.78 1.53 7.10
N TYR A 76 3.89 0.85 6.87
CA TYR A 76 3.97 -0.51 6.31
C TYR A 76 4.72 -1.38 7.30
N LEU A 77 4.03 -2.27 8.00
CA LEU A 77 4.58 -3.08 9.08
C LEU A 77 4.74 -4.55 8.65
N HIS A 78 5.51 -5.27 9.43
CA HIS A 78 5.79 -6.70 9.25
C HIS A 78 6.47 -7.01 7.91
N LEU A 79 7.30 -6.09 7.42
CA LEU A 79 8.08 -6.32 6.19
C LEU A 79 9.19 -7.35 6.46
N SER A 80 9.44 -8.26 5.51
CA SER A 80 10.59 -9.15 5.57
C SER A 80 11.87 -8.48 5.05
N ARG A 81 11.73 -7.46 4.18
CA ARG A 81 12.82 -6.64 3.66
C ARG A 81 12.35 -5.21 3.41
N ILE A 82 13.22 -4.25 3.68
CA ILE A 82 13.02 -2.82 3.39
C ILE A 82 13.98 -2.43 2.26
N ASP A 83 13.44 -1.82 1.19
CA ASP A 83 14.18 -1.46 -0.02
C ASP A 83 14.39 0.07 -0.17
N VAL A 84 14.05 0.84 0.87
CA VAL A 84 14.15 2.31 0.90
C VAL A 84 14.92 2.82 2.11
N GLY A 85 15.46 4.04 2.00
CA GLY A 85 16.15 4.76 3.07
C GLY A 85 15.42 6.03 3.52
N VAL A 86 15.67 6.48 4.75
CA VAL A 86 15.13 7.74 5.28
C VAL A 86 15.55 8.91 4.39
N GLY A 87 14.62 9.82 4.10
CA GLY A 87 14.82 10.97 3.24
C GLY A 87 14.64 10.70 1.75
N GLN A 88 14.52 9.44 1.34
CA GLN A 88 14.35 9.06 -0.07
C GLN A 88 12.98 9.49 -0.59
N PRO A 89 12.90 10.22 -1.74
CA PRO A 89 11.65 10.42 -2.44
C PRO A 89 11.17 9.11 -3.06
N ILE A 90 9.86 8.88 -3.01
CA ILE A 90 9.25 7.67 -3.56
C ILE A 90 8.00 8.05 -4.37
N PRO A 91 7.85 7.56 -5.62
CA PRO A 91 6.64 7.75 -6.39
C PRO A 91 5.49 6.87 -5.87
N ALA A 92 4.25 7.20 -6.21
CA ALA A 92 3.11 6.32 -5.97
C ALA A 92 3.36 4.95 -6.64
N GLY A 93 3.14 3.86 -5.92
CA GLY A 93 3.45 2.50 -6.36
C GLY A 93 4.93 2.13 -6.31
N GLY A 94 5.85 3.07 -6.01
CA GLY A 94 7.28 2.77 -5.86
C GLY A 94 7.54 1.75 -4.76
N GLN A 95 8.53 0.87 -4.96
CA GLN A 95 8.81 -0.23 -4.03
C GLN A 95 9.29 0.28 -2.67
N VAL A 96 8.55 -0.06 -1.62
CA VAL A 96 8.90 0.18 -0.22
C VAL A 96 9.73 -0.98 0.34
N GLY A 97 9.38 -2.18 -0.08
CA GLY A 97 9.98 -3.42 0.39
C GLY A 97 9.17 -4.63 -0.03
N VAL A 98 9.28 -5.72 0.71
CA VAL A 98 8.48 -6.93 0.50
C VAL A 98 7.80 -7.36 1.80
N SER A 99 6.60 -7.92 1.67
CA SER A 99 5.79 -8.39 2.79
C SER A 99 6.48 -9.51 3.58
N GLY A 100 6.13 -9.63 4.84
CA GLY A 100 6.64 -10.64 5.75
C GLY A 100 5.53 -11.17 6.66
N GLY A 101 5.74 -11.06 7.96
CA GLY A 101 4.78 -11.46 8.99
C GLY A 101 4.75 -12.97 9.26
N GLY A 102 5.61 -13.77 8.63
CA GLY A 102 5.76 -15.17 9.02
C GLY A 102 6.28 -15.27 10.45
N PRO A 103 5.59 -16.00 11.37
CA PRO A 103 6.01 -16.09 12.77
C PRO A 103 7.45 -16.56 12.92
N GLY A 104 8.22 -15.87 13.77
CA GLY A 104 9.63 -16.19 14.00
C GLY A 104 10.59 -15.79 12.87
N GLN A 105 10.10 -15.22 11.79
CA GLN A 105 10.96 -14.73 10.70
C GLN A 105 11.45 -13.30 10.97
N PRO A 106 12.61 -12.90 10.41
CA PRO A 106 13.11 -11.52 10.50
C PRO A 106 12.02 -10.51 10.05
N GLY A 107 11.89 -9.42 10.79
CA GLY A 107 10.94 -8.36 10.50
C GLY A 107 9.47 -8.66 10.84
N ALA A 108 9.13 -9.86 11.32
CA ALA A 108 7.76 -10.23 11.63
C ALA A 108 7.17 -9.51 12.85
N GLY A 109 8.01 -9.18 13.86
CA GLY A 109 7.52 -8.64 15.12
C GLY A 109 6.54 -9.60 15.82
N ARG A 110 5.36 -9.11 16.20
CA ARG A 110 4.29 -9.92 16.82
C ARG A 110 3.24 -10.41 15.80
N SER A 111 3.58 -10.52 14.54
CA SER A 111 2.67 -11.06 13.56
C SER A 111 2.34 -12.54 13.85
N THR A 112 1.10 -12.94 13.58
CA THR A 112 0.61 -14.33 13.74
C THR A 112 0.55 -15.11 12.43
N GLY A 113 0.90 -14.47 11.29
CA GLY A 113 0.90 -15.11 9.97
C GLY A 113 1.28 -14.14 8.86
N PRO A 114 1.55 -14.63 7.65
CA PRO A 114 1.95 -13.80 6.51
C PRO A 114 0.91 -12.74 6.16
N HIS A 115 1.26 -11.46 6.29
CA HIS A 115 0.43 -10.31 5.91
C HIS A 115 1.24 -9.02 5.86
N LEU A 116 0.71 -8.01 5.21
CA LEU A 116 1.08 -6.61 5.37
C LEU A 116 0.08 -5.94 6.32
N HIS A 117 0.56 -5.31 7.39
CA HIS A 117 -0.24 -4.37 8.17
C HIS A 117 -0.02 -2.97 7.63
N LEU A 118 -1.09 -2.33 7.14
CA LEU A 118 -1.09 -1.00 6.55
C LEU A 118 -1.86 -0.03 7.43
N GLU A 119 -1.20 1.08 7.83
CA GLU A 119 -1.86 2.19 8.51
C GLU A 119 -1.86 3.44 7.63
N LEU A 120 -2.92 4.25 7.74
CA LEU A 120 -2.98 5.63 7.27
C LEU A 120 -3.19 6.57 8.46
N TRP A 121 -2.51 7.71 8.42
CA TRP A 121 -2.55 8.71 9.46
C TRP A 121 -2.84 10.09 8.85
N GLN A 122 -3.64 10.91 9.55
CA GLN A 122 -4.04 12.25 9.13
C GLN A 122 -3.69 13.26 10.23
N GLY A 123 -3.37 14.50 9.81
CA GLY A 123 -3.07 15.59 10.73
C GLY A 123 -1.66 15.58 11.29
N GLY A 124 -0.79 14.66 10.84
CA GLY A 124 0.61 14.61 11.27
C GLY A 124 1.21 13.20 11.24
N GLN A 125 2.48 13.13 11.66
CA GLN A 125 3.22 11.86 11.75
C GLN A 125 2.58 10.91 12.76
N PRO A 126 2.64 9.58 12.53
CA PRO A 126 2.23 8.57 13.48
C PRO A 126 2.82 8.78 14.88
N TYR A 127 1.94 8.77 15.90
CA TYR A 127 2.27 9.00 17.31
C TYR A 127 2.89 10.37 17.65
N ARG A 128 2.95 11.31 16.68
CA ARG A 128 3.46 12.68 16.84
C ARG A 128 2.45 13.70 16.31
N GLY A 129 1.21 13.66 16.85
CA GLY A 129 0.10 14.54 16.47
C GLY A 129 -0.85 13.96 15.43
N GLY A 130 -0.44 13.01 14.62
CA GLY A 130 -1.31 12.32 13.67
C GLY A 130 -2.34 11.43 14.36
N LYS A 131 -3.45 11.17 13.66
CA LYS A 131 -4.52 10.25 14.09
C LYS A 131 -4.69 9.15 13.05
N PRO A 132 -4.80 7.86 13.46
CA PRO A 132 -5.02 6.77 12.55
C PRO A 132 -6.39 6.91 11.86
N THR A 133 -6.43 6.65 10.58
CA THR A 133 -7.61 6.77 9.72
C THR A 133 -7.85 5.45 9.00
N ASN A 134 -9.11 5.07 8.81
CA ASN A 134 -9.46 3.84 8.10
C ASN A 134 -8.91 3.84 6.66
N PRO A 135 -7.96 2.95 6.31
CA PRO A 135 -7.38 2.90 4.97
C PRO A 135 -8.39 2.52 3.88
N ILE A 136 -9.39 1.70 4.20
CA ILE A 136 -10.32 1.12 3.21
C ILE A 136 -11.08 2.21 2.44
N PRO A 137 -11.91 3.08 3.09
CA PRO A 137 -12.63 4.12 2.36
C PRO A 137 -11.70 5.17 1.74
N PHE A 138 -10.54 5.42 2.35
CA PHE A 138 -9.56 6.39 1.84
C PHE A 138 -8.99 5.93 0.50
N LEU A 139 -8.50 4.70 0.40
CA LEU A 139 -7.90 4.16 -0.82
C LEU A 139 -8.94 3.82 -1.89
N THR A 140 -10.13 3.34 -1.51
CA THR A 140 -11.20 2.97 -2.45
C THR A 140 -11.80 4.19 -3.16
N ARG A 141 -11.95 5.33 -2.48
CA ARG A 141 -12.47 6.58 -3.09
C ARG A 141 -11.60 7.09 -4.25
N GLN A 142 -10.31 6.79 -4.26
CA GLN A 142 -9.41 7.20 -5.33
C GLN A 142 -9.66 6.41 -6.63
N PHE A 143 -10.04 5.14 -6.53
CA PHE A 143 -10.41 4.33 -7.70
C PHE A 143 -11.68 4.83 -8.39
N GLY A 144 -12.71 5.24 -7.63
CA GLY A 144 -13.95 5.78 -8.18
C GLY A 144 -13.75 7.06 -9.00
N LYS A 145 -12.82 7.93 -8.59
CA LYS A 145 -12.51 9.16 -9.36
C LYS A 145 -11.74 8.88 -10.64
N ALA A 146 -10.84 7.90 -10.65
CA ALA A 146 -10.09 7.52 -11.85
C ALA A 146 -10.97 6.79 -12.88
N ALA A 147 -11.88 5.92 -12.43
CA ALA A 147 -12.84 5.24 -13.31
C ALA A 147 -13.87 6.22 -13.92
N GLY A 148 -14.30 7.25 -13.17
CA GLY A 148 -15.22 8.27 -13.68
C GLY A 148 -14.64 9.16 -14.77
N LEU A 149 -13.33 9.41 -14.76
CA LEU A 149 -12.65 10.16 -15.82
C LEU A 149 -12.36 9.33 -17.07
N GLY A 150 -12.25 7.99 -16.93
CA GLY A 150 -12.02 7.07 -18.04
C GLY A 150 -13.28 6.77 -18.86
N LEU A 151 -14.46 6.83 -18.26
CA LEU A 151 -15.73 6.59 -18.99
C LEU A 151 -16.24 7.81 -19.78
N LEU A 152 -15.79 9.02 -19.45
CA LEU A 152 -16.19 10.23 -20.20
C LEU A 152 -15.36 10.44 -21.48
N ALA A 153 -14.28 9.69 -21.68
CA ALA A 153 -13.44 9.78 -22.89
C ALA A 153 -13.88 8.88 -24.04
N LEU A 154 -14.98 8.09 -23.88
CA LEU A 154 -15.44 7.13 -24.89
C LEU A 154 -16.77 7.50 -25.55
N LEU A 155 -17.29 8.72 -25.34
CA LEU A 155 -18.47 9.25 -26.08
C LEU A 155 -18.06 10.41 -26.99
N VAL A 156 -17.15 10.14 -27.95
CA VAL A 156 -17.02 10.94 -29.17
C VAL A 156 -17.64 10.14 -30.30
N PRO A 157 -18.75 10.55 -30.89
CA PRO A 157 -19.29 9.88 -32.05
C PRO A 157 -18.42 10.22 -33.28
N GLY A 158 -17.83 9.19 -33.86
CA GLY A 158 -17.26 9.25 -35.20
C GLY A 158 -15.75 9.50 -35.27
N GLY A 159 -15.01 8.41 -35.60
CA GLY A 159 -13.75 8.53 -36.31
C GLY A 159 -12.49 8.11 -35.51
N LEU A 160 -11.79 7.10 -36.05
CA LEU A 160 -10.39 6.72 -35.83
C LEU A 160 -10.06 5.64 -34.77
N ILE A 161 -10.70 4.49 -34.88
CA ILE A 161 -10.16 3.25 -34.29
C ILE A 161 -9.16 2.54 -35.24
N ALA A 162 -9.11 2.90 -36.52
CA ALA A 162 -8.26 2.23 -37.51
C ALA A 162 -6.74 2.47 -37.36
N GLY A 163 -6.32 3.63 -36.82
CA GLY A 163 -4.90 3.98 -36.71
C GLY A 163 -4.13 3.23 -35.63
N PHE A 164 -4.74 2.95 -34.49
CA PHE A 164 -4.06 2.35 -33.35
C PHE A 164 -3.81 0.85 -33.53
N VAL A 165 -4.77 0.14 -34.15
CA VAL A 165 -4.63 -1.30 -34.48
C VAL A 165 -3.58 -1.53 -35.57
N TRP A 166 -3.48 -0.61 -36.53
CA TRP A 166 -2.47 -0.68 -37.62
C TRP A 166 -1.06 -0.44 -37.05
N TRP A 167 -0.85 0.53 -36.15
CA TRP A 167 0.43 0.82 -35.51
C TRP A 167 0.91 -0.35 -34.64
N TYR A 168 0.03 -0.97 -33.85
CA TYR A 168 0.35 -2.13 -33.00
C TYR A 168 0.75 -3.37 -33.80
N ARG A 169 0.06 -3.64 -34.91
CA ARG A 169 0.39 -4.76 -35.81
C ARG A 169 1.72 -4.59 -36.58
N LYS A 170 2.10 -3.37 -36.89
CA LYS A 170 3.36 -3.10 -37.62
C LYS A 170 4.60 -3.28 -36.74
N ARG A 171 4.47 -3.11 -35.42
CA ARG A 171 5.59 -3.20 -34.46
C ARG A 171 5.91 -4.63 -34.03
N ASN A 172 4.99 -5.59 -34.19
CA ASN A 172 5.11 -6.96 -33.68
C ASN A 172 5.23 -8.02 -34.84
N ARG A 173 5.66 -7.63 -36.04
CA ARG A 173 6.07 -8.61 -37.05
C ARG A 173 7.54 -8.89 -36.84
N SER A 174 7.85 -10.12 -36.44
CA SER A 174 9.21 -10.68 -36.51
C SER A 174 9.65 -10.77 -37.97
N PRO A 175 10.91 -10.44 -38.30
CA PRO A 175 11.43 -10.73 -39.65
C PRO A 175 11.64 -12.24 -39.76
N GLU A 176 11.16 -12.80 -40.85
CA GLU A 176 11.58 -14.12 -41.34
C GLU A 176 12.99 -14.02 -41.94
#